data_2b036d1f9b3dada65a1ecb7e4be176c1
#
_entry.id   2b036d1f9b3dada65a1ecb7e4be176c1
#
_cell.length_a   1.000
_cell.length_b   1.000
_cell.length_c   1.000
_cell.angle_alpha   90.00
_cell.angle_beta   90.00
_cell.angle_gamma   90.00
#
_symmetry.space_group_name_H-M   'P 1'
#
loop_
_entity.id
_entity.type
_entity.pdbx_description
1 polymer ?
#
loop_
_entity_poly.entity_id
_entity_poly.type
_entity_poly.pdbx_seq_one_letter_code
_entity_poly.pdbx_strand_id
1 'polypeptide(L)'
;MGVGAKTSLVAYAGLLSQYERANVIGTKDFGEILRRHVLDSLSCLLFTPLKNARKVGDIGSGGGLPGIPLAVALPDAEVTLFESTGRKAEFLRYAVKELGLANVRVVNARIEESARDDDHRGKYGVCTARALARLSVVSEYSLPLLRRGGHVVAMKGRVDADEWTEGGRALKTLGGRVSEEIQVHYLPDVEQGERRLVLLEKTEETPEVYPRRTGTPARNPLGAK
;
A
#
# COMPACT_ATOMS: atom_id res chain seq x y z
N MET A 1 -10.95 6.18 16.93
CA MET A 1 -11.65 5.13 16.18
C MET A 1 -12.86 4.68 16.97
N GLY A 2 -14.07 4.74 16.39
CA GLY A 2 -15.32 4.36 17.05
C GLY A 2 -15.46 2.86 17.26
N VAL A 3 -16.45 2.43 18.06
CA VAL A 3 -16.73 1.00 18.36
C VAL A 3 -16.97 0.22 17.07
N GLY A 4 -17.75 0.75 16.14
CA GLY A 4 -18.04 0.09 14.85
C GLY A 4 -16.78 -0.22 14.03
N ALA A 5 -15.81 0.69 13.99
CA ALA A 5 -14.55 0.45 13.27
C ALA A 5 -13.73 -0.70 13.90
N LYS A 6 -13.71 -0.80 15.23
CA LYS A 6 -13.03 -1.92 15.90
C LYS A 6 -13.70 -3.26 15.55
N THR A 7 -15.03 -3.31 15.56
CA THR A 7 -15.80 -4.51 15.19
C THR A 7 -15.50 -4.91 13.74
N SER A 8 -15.47 -3.98 12.81
CA SER A 8 -15.14 -4.25 11.38
C SER A 8 -13.72 -4.78 11.21
N LEU A 9 -12.73 -4.28 11.95
CA LEU A 9 -11.35 -4.78 11.91
C LEU A 9 -11.22 -6.20 12.46
N VAL A 10 -11.94 -6.52 13.52
CA VAL A 10 -12.02 -7.88 14.09
C VAL A 10 -12.70 -8.84 13.11
N ALA A 11 -13.82 -8.43 12.50
CA ALA A 11 -14.50 -9.20 11.47
C ALA A 11 -13.59 -9.45 10.27
N TYR A 12 -12.86 -8.42 9.80
CA TYR A 12 -11.89 -8.56 8.72
C TYR A 12 -10.77 -9.57 9.04
N ALA A 13 -10.23 -9.55 10.25
CA ALA A 13 -9.24 -10.55 10.67
C ALA A 13 -9.83 -11.98 10.63
N GLY A 14 -11.11 -12.15 10.99
CA GLY A 14 -11.85 -13.41 10.87
C GLY A 14 -11.98 -13.86 9.41
N LEU A 15 -12.32 -12.94 8.48
CA LEU A 15 -12.39 -13.25 7.06
C LEU A 15 -11.05 -13.73 6.51
N LEU A 16 -9.93 -13.08 6.86
CA LEU A 16 -8.58 -13.50 6.47
C LEU A 16 -8.22 -14.89 7.01
N SER A 17 -8.54 -15.16 8.28
CA SER A 17 -8.26 -16.44 8.92
C SER A 17 -9.02 -17.61 8.28
N GLN A 18 -10.27 -17.39 7.90
CA GLN A 18 -11.19 -18.42 7.43
C GLN A 18 -11.21 -18.62 5.92
N TYR A 19 -10.57 -17.72 5.14
CA TYR A 19 -10.64 -17.80 3.68
C TYR A 19 -9.75 -18.93 3.12
N GLU A 20 -10.36 -19.89 2.45
CA GLU A 20 -9.66 -21.10 1.95
C GLU A 20 -9.43 -21.11 0.42
N ARG A 21 -10.18 -20.27 -0.35
CA ARG A 21 -10.15 -20.30 -1.81
C ARG A 21 -8.85 -19.78 -2.42
N ALA A 22 -8.06 -19.03 -1.65
CA ALA A 22 -6.74 -18.54 -2.05
C ALA A 22 -5.86 -18.27 -0.83
N ASN A 23 -4.54 -18.40 -1.01
CA ASN A 23 -3.59 -17.91 -0.02
C ASN A 23 -3.48 -16.37 -0.14
N VAL A 24 -4.24 -15.66 0.70
CA VAL A 24 -4.28 -14.19 0.73
C VAL A 24 -3.35 -13.61 1.79
N ILE A 25 -2.95 -14.44 2.77
CA ILE A 25 -2.04 -14.08 3.86
C ILE A 25 -1.27 -15.32 4.32
N GLY A 26 -0.05 -15.13 4.81
CA GLY A 26 0.87 -16.23 5.14
C GLY A 26 0.52 -17.02 6.41
N THR A 27 -0.48 -16.59 7.18
CA THR A 27 -0.90 -17.23 8.42
C THR A 27 -2.41 -17.36 8.50
N LYS A 28 -2.90 -18.31 9.29
CA LYS A 28 -4.33 -18.48 9.61
C LYS A 28 -4.63 -18.19 11.08
N ASP A 29 -3.61 -17.94 11.89
CA ASP A 29 -3.79 -17.56 13.28
C ASP A 29 -4.44 -16.18 13.39
N PHE A 30 -5.65 -16.16 13.97
CA PHE A 30 -6.45 -14.96 14.11
C PHE A 30 -5.74 -13.88 14.95
N GLY A 31 -5.09 -14.28 16.03
CA GLY A 31 -4.38 -13.36 16.92
C GLY A 31 -3.16 -12.75 16.24
N GLU A 32 -2.42 -13.54 15.46
CA GLU A 32 -1.31 -13.05 14.64
C GLU A 32 -1.80 -12.10 13.55
N ILE A 33 -2.88 -12.44 12.84
CA ILE A 33 -3.48 -11.58 11.81
C ILE A 33 -3.87 -10.24 12.42
N LEU A 34 -4.55 -10.24 13.56
CA LEU A 34 -4.98 -9.01 14.21
C LEU A 34 -3.79 -8.14 14.63
N ARG A 35 -2.81 -8.72 15.32
CA ARG A 35 -1.66 -7.98 15.87
C ARG A 35 -0.66 -7.59 14.79
N ARG A 36 -0.18 -8.56 13.96
CA ARG A 36 0.94 -8.35 13.04
C ARG A 36 0.53 -7.81 11.67
N HIS A 37 -0.76 -7.86 11.35
CA HIS A 37 -1.21 -7.42 10.02
C HIS A 37 -2.22 -6.28 10.11
N VAL A 38 -3.31 -6.42 10.87
CA VAL A 38 -4.33 -5.38 10.94
C VAL A 38 -3.83 -4.17 11.72
N LEU A 39 -3.27 -4.35 12.92
CA LEU A 39 -2.73 -3.23 13.70
C LEU A 39 -1.49 -2.60 13.04
N ASP A 40 -0.59 -3.43 12.46
CA ASP A 40 0.54 -2.93 11.68
C ASP A 40 0.08 -2.03 10.52
N SER A 41 -0.99 -2.39 9.82
CA SER A 41 -1.57 -1.58 8.74
C SER A 41 -2.02 -0.19 9.21
N LEU A 42 -2.56 -0.09 10.43
CA LEU A 42 -2.98 1.17 11.02
C LEU A 42 -1.80 2.09 11.39
N SER A 43 -0.56 1.57 11.39
CA SER A 43 0.64 2.41 11.59
C SER A 43 0.77 3.51 10.54
N CYS A 44 0.27 3.27 9.33
CA CYS A 44 0.23 4.28 8.28
C CYS A 44 -0.45 5.59 8.73
N LEU A 45 -1.35 5.53 9.72
CA LEU A 45 -2.00 6.72 10.29
C LEU A 45 -1.07 7.59 11.15
N LEU A 46 0.17 7.16 11.42
CA LEU A 46 1.20 8.03 11.99
C LEU A 46 1.57 9.14 11.00
N PHE A 47 1.44 8.89 9.70
CA PHE A 47 1.61 9.90 8.68
C PHE A 47 0.35 10.77 8.56
N THR A 48 0.40 11.99 9.09
CA THR A 48 -0.76 12.90 9.19
C THR A 48 -1.42 13.21 7.84
N PRO A 49 -0.70 13.43 6.72
CA PRO A 49 -1.35 13.67 5.42
C PRO A 49 -2.26 12.54 4.95
N LEU A 50 -2.04 11.29 5.37
CA LEU A 50 -2.94 10.17 5.05
C LEU A 50 -4.32 10.37 5.69
N LYS A 51 -4.41 10.92 6.90
CA LYS A 51 -5.70 11.17 7.58
C LYS A 51 -6.59 12.16 6.85
N ASN A 52 -5.97 13.03 6.05
CA ASN A 52 -6.65 14.07 5.28
C ASN A 52 -6.77 13.74 3.79
N ALA A 53 -6.31 12.56 3.38
CA ALA A 53 -6.36 12.14 1.99
C ALA A 53 -7.79 11.78 1.58
N ARG A 54 -8.29 12.36 0.48
CA ARG A 54 -9.60 12.03 -0.07
C ARG A 54 -9.56 10.78 -0.96
N LYS A 55 -8.41 10.53 -1.63
CA LYS A 55 -8.20 9.36 -2.49
C LYS A 55 -6.90 8.67 -2.08
N VAL A 56 -7.02 7.41 -1.71
CA VAL A 56 -5.92 6.54 -1.29
C VAL A 56 -5.83 5.35 -2.24
N GLY A 57 -4.65 5.07 -2.77
CA GLY A 57 -4.37 3.88 -3.57
C GLY A 57 -3.56 2.88 -2.76
N ASP A 58 -3.98 1.64 -2.66
CA ASP A 58 -3.20 0.56 -2.05
C ASP A 58 -2.63 -0.35 -3.13
N ILE A 59 -1.30 -0.40 -3.25
CA ILE A 59 -0.60 -1.01 -4.37
C ILE A 59 -0.16 -2.43 -4.02
N GLY A 60 -0.64 -3.41 -4.80
CA GLY A 60 -0.38 -4.81 -4.51
C GLY A 60 -1.07 -5.26 -3.23
N SER A 61 -2.34 -4.94 -3.11
CA SER A 61 -3.13 -5.05 -1.87
C SER A 61 -3.15 -6.46 -1.27
N GLY A 62 -2.93 -7.51 -2.05
CA GLY A 62 -2.89 -8.89 -1.56
C GLY A 62 -4.18 -9.29 -0.84
N GLY A 63 -4.08 -9.54 0.46
CA GLY A 63 -5.23 -9.76 1.33
C GLY A 63 -5.95 -8.47 1.75
N GLY A 64 -5.62 -7.30 1.18
CA GLY A 64 -6.22 -6.01 1.53
C GLY A 64 -5.46 -5.22 2.60
N LEU A 65 -4.17 -5.45 2.73
CA LEU A 65 -3.32 -4.87 3.76
C LEU A 65 -2.24 -3.95 3.17
N PRO A 66 -2.22 -2.66 3.50
CA PRO A 66 -2.99 -1.99 4.55
C PRO A 66 -4.37 -1.44 4.13
N GLY A 67 -4.79 -1.56 2.88
CA GLY A 67 -5.91 -0.82 2.30
C GLY A 67 -7.24 -0.99 3.03
N ILE A 68 -7.67 -2.23 3.38
CA ILE A 68 -8.94 -2.47 4.09
C ILE A 68 -8.93 -1.88 5.52
N PRO A 69 -7.90 -2.11 6.37
CA PRO A 69 -7.82 -1.43 7.65
C PRO A 69 -7.85 0.10 7.56
N LEU A 70 -7.22 0.67 6.54
CA LEU A 70 -7.25 2.10 6.29
C LEU A 70 -8.63 2.58 5.85
N ALA A 71 -9.33 1.84 4.98
CA ALA A 71 -10.69 2.17 4.56
C ALA A 71 -11.68 2.19 5.74
N VAL A 72 -11.53 1.24 6.67
CA VAL A 72 -12.31 1.21 7.93
C VAL A 72 -12.00 2.40 8.83
N ALA A 73 -10.72 2.81 8.89
CA ALA A 73 -10.29 3.91 9.75
C ALA A 73 -10.56 5.30 9.15
N LEU A 74 -10.70 5.40 7.84
CA LEU A 74 -10.87 6.63 7.05
C LEU A 74 -12.16 6.55 6.19
N PRO A 75 -13.35 6.57 6.81
CA PRO A 75 -14.62 6.35 6.09
C PRO A 75 -14.92 7.42 5.03
N ASP A 76 -14.34 8.61 5.16
CA ASP A 76 -14.51 9.72 4.21
C ASP A 76 -13.50 9.69 3.04
N ALA A 77 -12.54 8.76 3.05
CA ALA A 77 -11.58 8.58 1.98
C ALA A 77 -12.05 7.50 1.00
N GLU A 78 -11.96 7.76 -0.30
CA GLU A 78 -12.08 6.73 -1.33
C GLU A 78 -10.80 5.89 -1.37
N VAL A 79 -10.89 4.59 -1.12
CA VAL A 79 -9.75 3.67 -1.14
C VAL A 79 -9.84 2.76 -2.36
N THR A 80 -8.80 2.78 -3.20
CA THR A 80 -8.69 1.86 -4.35
C THR A 80 -7.65 0.80 -4.04
N LEU A 81 -8.06 -0.47 -4.09
CA LEU A 81 -7.20 -1.64 -3.89
C LEU A 81 -6.76 -2.17 -5.25
N PHE A 82 -5.47 -2.04 -5.56
CA PHE A 82 -4.89 -2.57 -6.80
C PHE A 82 -4.28 -3.94 -6.55
N GLU A 83 -4.81 -4.96 -7.21
CA GLU A 83 -4.32 -6.34 -7.08
C GLU A 83 -4.36 -7.05 -8.43
N SER A 84 -3.22 -7.58 -8.87
CA SER A 84 -3.11 -8.23 -10.19
C SER A 84 -3.59 -9.68 -10.21
N THR A 85 -3.58 -10.36 -9.05
CA THR A 85 -3.96 -11.78 -8.93
C THR A 85 -5.46 -11.93 -8.78
N GLY A 86 -6.13 -12.50 -9.78
CA GLY A 86 -7.60 -12.63 -9.83
C GLY A 86 -8.21 -13.23 -8.56
N ARG A 87 -7.65 -14.35 -8.04
CA ARG A 87 -8.14 -14.99 -6.80
C ARG A 87 -8.03 -14.09 -5.56
N LYS A 88 -6.99 -13.24 -5.48
CA LYS A 88 -6.86 -12.26 -4.39
C LYS A 88 -7.85 -11.12 -4.59
N ALA A 89 -8.03 -10.64 -5.81
CA ALA A 89 -9.04 -9.63 -6.10
C ALA A 89 -10.49 -10.11 -5.81
N GLU A 90 -10.78 -11.39 -6.01
CA GLU A 90 -12.04 -12.02 -5.58
C GLU A 90 -12.21 -11.95 -4.06
N PHE A 91 -11.17 -12.30 -3.30
CA PHE A 91 -11.19 -12.15 -1.85
C PHE A 91 -11.42 -10.70 -1.42
N LEU A 92 -10.75 -9.74 -2.06
CA LEU A 92 -10.93 -8.31 -1.75
C LEU A 92 -12.39 -7.87 -1.96
N ARG A 93 -13.02 -8.25 -3.08
CA ARG A 93 -14.44 -7.95 -3.35
C ARG A 93 -15.35 -8.61 -2.32
N TYR A 94 -15.07 -9.85 -1.96
CA TYR A 94 -15.79 -10.57 -0.91
C TYR A 94 -15.68 -9.84 0.43
N ALA A 95 -14.46 -9.52 0.88
CA ALA A 95 -14.24 -8.82 2.14
C ALA A 95 -14.90 -7.43 2.18
N VAL A 96 -14.79 -6.65 1.10
CA VAL A 96 -15.43 -5.34 0.96
C VAL A 96 -16.96 -5.46 1.12
N LYS A 97 -17.57 -6.47 0.49
CA LYS A 97 -19.01 -6.72 0.58
C LYS A 97 -19.43 -7.13 2.01
N GLU A 98 -18.75 -8.11 2.61
CA GLU A 98 -19.07 -8.61 3.95
C GLU A 98 -18.91 -7.53 5.04
N LEU A 99 -17.95 -6.62 4.85
CA LEU A 99 -17.71 -5.51 5.78
C LEU A 99 -18.57 -4.26 5.48
N GLY A 100 -19.32 -4.25 4.39
CA GLY A 100 -20.16 -3.11 3.99
C GLY A 100 -19.37 -1.84 3.68
N LEU A 101 -18.15 -1.95 3.12
CA LEU A 101 -17.27 -0.81 2.86
C LEU A 101 -17.65 -0.12 1.54
N ALA A 102 -18.53 0.88 1.62
CA ALA A 102 -18.98 1.65 0.46
C ALA A 102 -17.90 2.57 -0.15
N ASN A 103 -16.84 2.85 0.61
CA ASN A 103 -15.73 3.71 0.22
C ASN A 103 -14.56 2.95 -0.43
N VAL A 104 -14.71 1.66 -0.77
CA VAL A 104 -13.65 0.83 -1.34
C VAL A 104 -13.96 0.38 -2.76
N ARG A 105 -13.00 0.56 -3.66
CA ARG A 105 -13.00 0.02 -5.03
C ARG A 105 -11.87 -0.99 -5.20
N VAL A 106 -12.14 -2.12 -5.87
CA VAL A 106 -11.13 -3.13 -6.20
C VAL A 106 -10.84 -3.11 -7.69
N VAL A 107 -9.58 -2.89 -8.05
CA VAL A 107 -9.08 -2.90 -9.43
C VAL A 107 -8.22 -4.15 -9.62
N ASN A 108 -8.69 -5.08 -10.46
CA ASN A 108 -7.93 -6.29 -10.79
C ASN A 108 -7.17 -6.08 -12.10
N ALA A 109 -6.00 -5.48 -11.99
CA ALA A 109 -5.09 -5.21 -13.10
C ALA A 109 -3.64 -5.16 -12.61
N ARG A 110 -2.69 -5.20 -13.53
CA ARG A 110 -1.30 -4.87 -13.22
C ARG A 110 -1.18 -3.38 -12.91
N ILE A 111 -0.38 -3.06 -11.90
CA ILE A 111 -0.23 -1.66 -11.45
C ILE A 111 0.36 -0.77 -12.55
N GLU A 112 1.25 -1.32 -13.38
CA GLU A 112 1.84 -0.61 -14.51
C GLU A 112 0.79 -0.22 -15.56
N GLU A 113 -0.25 -1.01 -15.72
CA GLU A 113 -1.38 -0.71 -16.62
C GLU A 113 -2.27 0.35 -15.99
N SER A 114 -2.69 0.15 -14.72
CA SER A 114 -3.52 1.11 -14.00
C SER A 114 -2.85 2.48 -13.87
N ALA A 115 -1.54 2.53 -13.66
CA ALA A 115 -0.82 3.80 -13.51
C ALA A 115 -0.60 4.57 -14.83
N ARG A 116 -0.95 3.96 -15.98
CA ARG A 116 -1.04 4.60 -17.29
C ARG A 116 -2.44 5.04 -17.66
N ASP A 117 -3.45 4.48 -16.99
CA ASP A 117 -4.86 4.77 -17.23
C ASP A 117 -5.20 6.17 -16.67
N ASP A 118 -5.88 6.99 -17.48
CA ASP A 118 -6.28 8.35 -17.13
C ASP A 118 -7.24 8.41 -15.93
N ASP A 119 -7.96 7.34 -15.64
CA ASP A 119 -8.81 7.22 -14.44
C ASP A 119 -8.00 7.15 -13.15
N HIS A 120 -6.72 6.77 -13.23
CA HIS A 120 -5.86 6.54 -12.08
C HIS A 120 -4.63 7.43 -12.04
N ARG A 121 -4.02 7.75 -13.19
CA ARG A 121 -2.81 8.57 -13.28
C ARG A 121 -3.04 9.96 -12.69
N GLY A 122 -2.19 10.35 -11.73
CA GLY A 122 -2.25 11.68 -11.11
C GLY A 122 -3.46 11.92 -10.19
N LYS A 123 -4.19 10.90 -9.78
CA LYS A 123 -5.47 11.06 -9.05
C LYS A 123 -5.35 10.94 -7.54
N TYR A 124 -4.32 10.28 -7.03
CA TYR A 124 -4.24 9.90 -5.61
C TYR A 124 -3.46 10.93 -4.80
N GLY A 125 -3.98 11.24 -3.61
CA GLY A 125 -3.27 12.07 -2.64
C GLY A 125 -2.21 11.26 -1.88
N VAL A 126 -2.52 10.00 -1.56
CA VAL A 126 -1.60 9.07 -0.92
C VAL A 126 -1.72 7.69 -1.58
N CYS A 127 -0.57 7.05 -1.78
CA CYS A 127 -0.51 5.63 -2.09
C CYS A 127 0.16 4.87 -0.94
N THR A 128 -0.28 3.64 -0.68
CA THR A 128 0.34 2.73 0.27
C THR A 128 0.92 1.52 -0.44
N ALA A 129 2.02 0.98 0.09
CA ALA A 129 2.61 -0.26 -0.38
C ALA A 129 3.20 -1.04 0.79
N ARG A 130 2.86 -2.33 0.92
CA ARG A 130 3.37 -3.22 1.96
C ARG A 130 3.92 -4.50 1.34
N ALA A 131 5.13 -4.91 1.77
CA ALA A 131 5.76 -6.17 1.35
C ALA A 131 5.78 -6.38 -0.19
N LEU A 132 5.85 -5.30 -0.96
CA LEU A 132 5.71 -5.33 -2.42
C LEU A 132 7.05 -5.56 -3.11
N ALA A 133 8.03 -4.66 -2.90
CA ALA A 133 9.32 -4.66 -3.59
C ALA A 133 10.32 -3.68 -2.96
N ARG A 134 11.50 -3.53 -3.57
CA ARG A 134 12.48 -2.47 -3.24
C ARG A 134 11.92 -1.08 -3.52
N LEU A 135 12.48 -0.05 -2.87
CA LEU A 135 12.00 1.34 -2.97
C LEU A 135 11.94 1.86 -4.41
N SER A 136 12.90 1.49 -5.25
CA SER A 136 12.94 1.87 -6.67
C SER A 136 11.72 1.38 -7.44
N VAL A 137 11.31 0.13 -7.21
CA VAL A 137 10.13 -0.48 -7.84
C VAL A 137 8.84 0.12 -7.28
N VAL A 138 8.76 0.27 -5.95
CA VAL A 138 7.62 0.92 -5.29
C VAL A 138 7.45 2.34 -5.83
N SER A 139 8.54 3.09 -6.01
CA SER A 139 8.51 4.45 -6.56
C SER A 139 7.93 4.46 -7.98
N GLU A 140 8.39 3.56 -8.87
CA GLU A 140 7.92 3.50 -10.26
C GLU A 140 6.44 3.10 -10.37
N TYR A 141 5.97 2.24 -9.46
CA TYR A 141 4.56 1.86 -9.42
C TYR A 141 3.64 2.95 -8.86
N SER A 142 4.15 3.76 -7.93
CA SER A 142 3.33 4.66 -7.13
C SER A 142 3.31 6.10 -7.62
N LEU A 143 4.48 6.67 -8.01
CA LEU A 143 4.57 8.09 -8.35
C LEU A 143 3.68 8.51 -9.52
N PRO A 144 3.52 7.68 -10.58
CA PRO A 144 2.59 8.03 -11.66
C PRO A 144 1.14 8.18 -11.21
N LEU A 145 0.69 7.43 -10.19
CA LEU A 145 -0.66 7.50 -9.64
C LEU A 145 -0.91 8.77 -8.81
N LEU A 146 0.14 9.31 -8.21
CA LEU A 146 0.03 10.46 -7.32
C LEU A 146 -0.19 11.77 -8.09
N ARG A 147 -1.04 12.63 -7.54
CA ARG A 147 -1.02 14.05 -7.89
C ARG A 147 0.28 14.69 -7.40
N ARG A 148 0.68 15.82 -7.95
CA ARG A 148 1.80 16.61 -7.43
C ARG A 148 1.55 16.98 -5.97
N GLY A 149 2.56 16.86 -5.12
CA GLY A 149 2.46 17.00 -3.66
C GLY A 149 1.79 15.80 -2.96
N GLY A 150 1.49 14.72 -3.70
CA GLY A 150 1.04 13.46 -3.12
C GLY A 150 2.18 12.63 -2.56
N HIS A 151 1.86 11.63 -1.74
CA HIS A 151 2.84 10.86 -1.00
C HIS A 151 2.66 9.34 -1.16
N VAL A 152 3.76 8.61 -1.03
CA VAL A 152 3.74 7.16 -0.84
C VAL A 152 4.07 6.85 0.61
N VAL A 153 3.31 5.96 1.23
CA VAL A 153 3.65 5.33 2.51
C VAL A 153 4.11 3.91 2.22
N ALA A 154 5.41 3.71 2.12
CA ALA A 154 6.00 2.39 1.93
C ALA A 154 6.28 1.75 3.30
N MET A 155 5.52 0.70 3.63
CA MET A 155 5.71 -0.08 4.85
C MET A 155 6.88 -1.04 4.65
N LYS A 156 7.98 -0.78 5.35
CA LYS A 156 9.25 -1.50 5.19
C LYS A 156 9.72 -2.08 6.52
N GLY A 157 10.51 -3.15 6.43
CA GLY A 157 11.43 -3.54 7.49
C GLY A 157 12.74 -2.77 7.37
N ARG A 158 13.85 -3.47 7.55
CA ARG A 158 15.19 -2.91 7.31
C ARG A 158 15.34 -2.56 5.82
N VAL A 159 15.86 -1.38 5.55
CA VAL A 159 16.25 -0.92 4.21
C VAL A 159 17.77 -0.79 4.22
N ASP A 160 18.45 -1.50 3.34
CA ASP A 160 19.91 -1.46 3.24
C ASP A 160 20.41 -0.23 2.45
N ALA A 161 21.72 0.03 2.52
CA ALA A 161 22.32 1.20 1.87
C ALA A 161 22.17 1.18 0.33
N ASP A 162 22.19 -0.01 -0.27
CA ASP A 162 22.02 -0.17 -1.71
C ASP A 162 20.58 0.14 -2.12
N GLU A 163 19.61 -0.30 -1.35
CA GLU A 163 18.18 0.02 -1.58
C GLU A 163 17.92 1.53 -1.45
N TRP A 164 18.53 2.20 -0.46
CA TRP A 164 18.46 3.66 -0.33
C TRP A 164 19.05 4.37 -1.54
N THR A 165 20.22 3.94 -1.98
CA THR A 165 20.93 4.54 -3.12
C THR A 165 20.15 4.35 -4.42
N GLU A 166 19.68 3.14 -4.68
CA GLU A 166 18.88 2.77 -5.84
C GLU A 166 17.53 3.53 -5.84
N GLY A 167 16.83 3.53 -4.70
CA GLY A 167 15.57 4.23 -4.52
C GLY A 167 15.70 5.74 -4.74
N GLY A 168 16.77 6.37 -4.24
CA GLY A 168 17.04 7.78 -4.45
C GLY A 168 17.25 8.15 -5.92
N ARG A 169 17.97 7.31 -6.68
CA ARG A 169 18.13 7.51 -8.14
C ARG A 169 16.80 7.34 -8.88
N ALA A 170 16.02 6.31 -8.53
CA ALA A 170 14.71 6.08 -9.11
C ALA A 170 13.76 7.26 -8.86
N LEU A 171 13.71 7.74 -7.61
CA LEU A 171 12.88 8.89 -7.23
C LEU A 171 13.23 10.14 -8.04
N LYS A 172 14.53 10.45 -8.17
CA LYS A 172 14.98 11.58 -9.00
C LYS A 172 14.50 11.47 -10.44
N THR A 173 14.56 10.28 -11.02
CA THR A 173 14.09 10.02 -12.40
C THR A 173 12.56 10.17 -12.52
N LEU A 174 11.82 9.83 -11.47
CA LEU A 174 10.35 9.81 -11.46
C LEU A 174 9.71 11.11 -10.97
N GLY A 175 10.50 12.12 -10.59
CA GLY A 175 10.01 13.40 -10.08
C GLY A 175 9.61 13.37 -8.60
N GLY A 176 10.32 12.60 -7.79
CA GLY A 176 10.05 12.49 -6.36
C GLY A 176 11.29 12.53 -5.48
N ARG A 177 11.04 12.48 -4.16
CA ARG A 177 12.08 12.42 -3.14
C ARG A 177 11.63 11.60 -1.94
N VAL A 178 12.57 11.17 -1.12
CA VAL A 178 12.25 10.73 0.26
C VAL A 178 11.93 12.00 1.07
N SER A 179 10.77 12.04 1.70
CA SER A 179 10.35 13.18 2.53
C SER A 179 10.63 12.93 4.01
N GLU A 180 10.37 11.71 4.48
CA GLU A 180 10.50 11.37 5.90
C GLU A 180 10.65 9.84 6.07
N GLU A 181 11.19 9.43 7.22
CA GLU A 181 11.17 8.06 7.71
C GLU A 181 10.60 8.04 9.13
N ILE A 182 9.55 7.24 9.37
CA ILE A 182 8.92 7.09 10.68
C ILE A 182 9.22 5.68 11.18
N GLN A 183 9.93 5.57 12.31
CA GLN A 183 10.12 4.29 12.99
C GLN A 183 8.87 3.93 13.81
N VAL A 184 8.41 2.68 13.69
CA VAL A 184 7.19 2.21 14.35
C VAL A 184 7.57 1.39 15.58
N HIS A 185 7.27 1.90 16.80
CA HIS A 185 7.73 1.33 18.07
C HIS A 185 6.66 0.67 18.95
N TYR A 186 5.39 0.66 18.55
CA TYR A 186 4.28 0.34 19.48
C TYR A 186 3.73 -1.10 19.38
N LEU A 187 4.43 -2.00 18.73
CA LEU A 187 4.05 -3.41 18.70
C LEU A 187 4.97 -4.18 19.66
N PRO A 188 4.60 -4.32 20.96
CA PRO A 188 5.48 -4.83 22.00
C PRO A 188 5.91 -6.30 21.78
N ASP A 189 5.16 -7.09 21.04
CA ASP A 189 5.41 -8.52 20.83
C ASP A 189 5.97 -8.85 19.43
N VAL A 190 6.42 -7.86 18.67
CA VAL A 190 7.07 -8.09 17.37
C VAL A 190 8.56 -8.24 17.62
N GLU A 191 8.96 -9.38 18.17
CA GLU A 191 10.36 -9.72 18.47
C GLU A 191 11.28 -9.76 17.24
N GLN A 192 10.78 -9.60 16.03
CA GLN A 192 11.59 -9.75 14.84
C GLN A 192 11.36 -8.59 13.86
N GLY A 193 12.26 -7.64 13.93
CA GLY A 193 12.56 -6.73 12.86
C GLY A 193 12.02 -5.31 13.05
N GLU A 194 12.87 -4.40 12.65
CA GLU A 194 12.53 -2.98 12.54
C GLU A 194 11.30 -2.81 11.65
N ARG A 195 10.37 -1.99 12.09
CA ARG A 195 9.23 -1.54 11.29
C ARG A 195 9.38 -0.05 11.05
N ARG A 196 9.29 0.35 9.78
CA ARG A 196 9.38 1.76 9.39
C ARG A 196 8.40 2.07 8.27
N LEU A 197 7.96 3.31 8.24
CA LEU A 197 7.28 3.90 7.12
C LEU A 197 8.28 4.79 6.40
N VAL A 198 8.60 4.46 5.16
CA VAL A 198 9.39 5.32 4.28
C VAL A 198 8.40 6.17 3.48
N LEU A 199 8.47 7.49 3.66
CA LEU A 199 7.57 8.43 3.04
C LEU A 199 8.24 9.05 1.82
N LEU A 200 7.62 8.86 0.66
CA LEU A 200 8.08 9.42 -0.60
C LEU A 200 7.10 10.51 -1.04
N GLU A 201 7.62 11.62 -1.53
CA GLU A 201 6.80 12.75 -2.02
C GLU A 201 6.99 12.91 -3.53
N LYS A 202 5.89 13.12 -4.27
CA LYS A 202 5.93 13.54 -5.66
C LYS A 202 6.08 15.04 -5.74
N THR A 203 7.25 15.51 -6.13
CA THR A 203 7.58 16.95 -6.24
C THR A 203 7.35 17.52 -7.63
N GLU A 204 7.51 16.68 -8.65
CA GLU A 204 7.38 17.03 -10.07
C GLU A 204 6.48 16.02 -10.80
N GLU A 205 6.08 16.32 -12.02
CA GLU A 205 5.33 15.37 -12.82
C GLU A 205 6.22 14.20 -13.24
N THR A 206 5.69 12.99 -13.08
CA THR A 206 6.38 11.77 -13.52
C THR A 206 6.31 11.69 -15.04
N PRO A 207 7.46 11.54 -15.74
CA PRO A 207 7.48 11.45 -17.20
C PRO A 207 6.55 10.35 -17.73
N GLU A 208 5.90 10.60 -18.87
CA GLU A 208 4.86 9.71 -19.44
C GLU A 208 5.38 8.32 -19.83
N VAL A 209 6.68 8.17 -20.03
CA VAL A 209 7.30 6.86 -20.30
C VAL A 209 7.19 5.91 -19.11
N TYR A 210 6.91 6.45 -17.90
CA TYR A 210 6.73 5.66 -16.66
C TYR A 210 5.26 5.55 -16.27
N PRO A 211 4.90 4.40 -15.65
CA PRO A 211 5.76 3.23 -15.40
C PRO A 211 6.13 2.54 -16.71
N ARG A 212 7.28 1.87 -16.74
CA ARG A 212 7.68 1.04 -17.88
C ARG A 212 6.72 -0.13 -18.06
N ARG A 213 6.88 -0.89 -19.16
CA ARG A 213 6.02 -2.05 -19.48
C ARG A 213 5.93 -3.01 -18.32
N THR A 214 4.77 -3.66 -18.18
CA THR A 214 4.46 -4.67 -17.16
C THR A 214 5.62 -5.65 -16.94
N GLY A 215 6.02 -5.81 -15.68
CA GLY A 215 7.11 -6.65 -15.22
C GLY A 215 8.51 -6.09 -15.43
N THR A 216 8.70 -5.00 -16.19
CA THR A 216 10.01 -4.36 -16.36
C THR A 216 10.54 -3.75 -15.06
N PRO A 217 9.73 -3.00 -14.27
CA PRO A 217 10.21 -2.42 -13.03
C PRO A 217 10.78 -3.46 -12.05
N ALA A 218 10.11 -4.60 -11.91
CA ALA A 218 10.54 -5.65 -11.00
C ALA A 218 11.79 -6.41 -11.48
N ARG A 219 11.92 -6.62 -12.80
CA ARG A 219 13.06 -7.36 -13.38
C ARG A 219 14.31 -6.50 -13.56
N ASN A 220 14.13 -5.23 -13.78
CA ASN A 220 15.21 -4.27 -14.02
C ASN A 220 14.88 -2.95 -13.29
N PRO A 221 15.05 -2.88 -11.95
CA PRO A 221 14.71 -1.70 -11.16
C PRO A 221 15.44 -0.45 -11.64
N LEU A 222 14.77 0.70 -11.59
CA LEU A 222 15.39 2.00 -11.86
C LEU A 222 16.48 2.27 -10.81
N GLY A 223 17.60 2.85 -11.27
CA GLY A 223 18.70 3.20 -10.37
C GLY A 223 19.58 2.02 -9.91
N ALA A 224 19.26 0.78 -10.29
CA ALA A 224 20.19 -0.35 -10.15
C ALA A 224 21.45 -0.10 -11.00
N LYS A 225 22.61 -0.61 -10.53
CA LYS A 225 23.88 -0.51 -11.26
C LYS A 225 23.91 -1.49 -12.42
#